data_0de9a3c738c99c3b0e3e7682c0e3619b
#
_entry.id   0de9a3c738c99c3b0e3e7682c0e3619b
#
_cell.length_a   1.000
_cell.length_b   1.000
_cell.length_c   1.000
_cell.angle_alpha   90.00
_cell.angle_beta   90.00
_cell.angle_gamma   90.00
#
_symmetry.space_group_name_H-M   'P 1'
#
loop_
_entity.id
_entity.type
_entity.pdbx_description
1 polymer ?
#
loop_
_entity_poly.entity_id
_entity_poly.type
_entity_poly.pdbx_seq_one_letter_code
_entity_poly.pdbx_strand_id
1 'polypeptide(L)'
;MSLQELIETTVTGLGYEFVMVELSPRNRLVRVFIDAPEKPRGVDVEDCATVSNQLTHVFQVDNIDYDRLEVSSPGLDRPLVKAADFTRFAGSQVQVKLRMPIGERRQFNGTLIGIEGDQVQLELGGNTITFPLSNIDKARLVPKF
;
A
#
# COMPACT_ATOMS: atom_id res chain seq x y z
N MET A 1 2.95 -15.55 -14.92
CA MET A 1 2.65 -14.79 -13.70
C MET A 1 3.79 -13.82 -13.45
N SER A 2 3.48 -12.56 -13.23
CA SER A 2 4.49 -11.56 -12.90
C SER A 2 5.02 -11.78 -11.50
N LEU A 3 6.19 -11.20 -11.19
CA LEU A 3 6.76 -11.27 -9.85
C LEU A 3 5.80 -10.69 -8.80
N GLN A 4 5.17 -9.55 -9.12
CA GLN A 4 4.20 -8.94 -8.20
C GLN A 4 3.00 -9.86 -7.96
N GLU A 5 2.46 -10.48 -8.99
CA GLU A 5 1.34 -11.41 -8.84
C GLU A 5 1.72 -12.63 -8.00
N LEU A 6 2.92 -13.14 -8.19
CA LEU A 6 3.44 -14.27 -7.40
C LEU A 6 3.52 -13.90 -5.92
N ILE A 7 4.05 -12.72 -5.62
CA ILE A 7 4.16 -12.22 -4.25
C ILE A 7 2.77 -12.00 -3.65
N GLU A 8 1.88 -11.35 -4.39
CA GLU A 8 0.52 -11.07 -3.91
C GLU A 8 -0.24 -12.36 -3.61
N THR A 9 -0.17 -13.34 -4.51
CA THR A 9 -0.83 -14.64 -4.33
C THR A 9 -0.29 -15.35 -3.10
N THR A 10 1.02 -15.32 -2.88
CA THR A 10 1.65 -15.97 -1.72
C THR A 10 1.22 -15.30 -0.42
N VAL A 11 1.27 -13.96 -0.36
CA VAL A 11 0.90 -13.20 0.83
C VAL A 11 -0.57 -13.42 1.19
N THR A 12 -1.46 -13.32 0.22
CA THR A 12 -2.89 -13.49 0.46
C THR A 12 -3.22 -14.94 0.83
N GLY A 13 -2.52 -15.91 0.25
CA GLY A 13 -2.69 -17.31 0.60
C GLY A 13 -2.30 -17.64 2.03
N LEU A 14 -1.44 -16.84 2.65
CA LEU A 14 -1.05 -16.98 4.06
C LEU A 14 -2.01 -16.25 5.02
N GLY A 15 -3.01 -15.55 4.50
CA GLY A 15 -3.98 -14.84 5.31
C GLY A 15 -3.62 -13.39 5.61
N TYR A 16 -2.61 -12.84 4.96
CA TYR A 16 -2.22 -11.45 5.13
C TYR A 16 -2.71 -10.59 3.97
N GLU A 17 -2.82 -9.29 4.21
CA GLU A 17 -3.13 -8.34 3.15
C GLU A 17 -1.84 -7.91 2.45
N PHE A 18 -1.82 -8.00 1.13
CA PHE A 18 -0.74 -7.46 0.32
C PHE A 18 -0.98 -5.96 0.14
N VAL A 19 -0.04 -5.14 0.63
CA VAL A 19 -0.14 -3.68 0.54
C VAL A 19 0.55 -3.17 -0.71
N MET A 20 1.84 -3.46 -0.85
CA MET A 20 2.61 -3.05 -2.02
C MET A 20 3.95 -3.78 -2.05
N VAL A 21 4.63 -3.72 -3.17
CA VAL A 21 6.00 -4.19 -3.31
C VAL A 21 6.84 -3.09 -3.95
N GLU A 22 8.04 -2.89 -3.41
CA GLU A 22 9.04 -2.02 -4.00
C GLU A 22 10.14 -2.88 -4.61
N LEU A 23 10.48 -2.62 -5.85
CA LEU A 23 11.51 -3.37 -6.58
C LEU A 23 12.61 -2.40 -7.00
N SER A 24 13.86 -2.77 -6.69
CA SER A 24 15.00 -2.04 -7.21
C SER A 24 15.21 -2.36 -8.70
N PRO A 25 16.07 -1.60 -9.40
CA PRO A 25 16.41 -1.95 -10.78
C PRO A 25 16.84 -3.40 -10.89
N ARG A 26 16.35 -4.09 -11.92
CA ARG A 26 16.61 -5.51 -12.19
C ARG A 26 16.06 -6.45 -11.10
N ASN A 27 15.17 -5.96 -10.24
CA ASN A 27 14.54 -6.75 -9.17
C ASN A 27 15.56 -7.38 -8.21
N ARG A 28 16.70 -6.71 -7.96
CA ARG A 28 17.72 -7.23 -7.06
C ARG A 28 17.30 -7.10 -5.60
N LEU A 29 16.63 -6.00 -5.24
CA LEU A 29 16.01 -5.82 -3.92
C LEU A 29 14.50 -5.95 -4.09
N VAL A 30 13.90 -6.84 -3.30
CA VAL A 30 12.45 -7.04 -3.25
C VAL A 30 11.99 -6.68 -1.84
N ARG A 31 11.21 -5.62 -1.71
CA ARG A 31 10.66 -5.19 -0.42
C ARG A 31 9.14 -5.30 -0.48
N VAL A 32 8.59 -6.16 0.38
CA VAL A 32 7.16 -6.45 0.41
C VAL A 32 6.54 -5.86 1.66
N PHE A 33 5.43 -5.13 1.49
CA PHE A 33 4.68 -4.56 2.61
C PHE A 33 3.38 -5.33 2.77
N ILE A 34 3.15 -5.84 3.97
CA ILE A 34 1.98 -6.63 4.32
C ILE A 34 1.24 -6.01 5.48
N ASP A 35 -0.05 -6.33 5.62
CA ASP A 35 -0.87 -5.89 6.72
C ASP A 35 -1.74 -7.05 7.22
N ALA A 36 -2.23 -6.92 8.44
CA ALA A 36 -3.13 -7.90 9.04
C ALA A 36 -4.28 -7.15 9.71
N PRO A 37 -5.30 -6.74 8.93
CA PRO A 37 -6.38 -5.90 9.45
C PRO A 37 -7.20 -6.55 10.55
N GLU A 38 -7.18 -7.88 10.63
CA GLU A 38 -7.91 -8.63 11.67
C GLU A 38 -7.16 -8.68 13.00
N LYS A 39 -5.89 -8.28 13.02
CA LYS A 39 -5.07 -8.27 14.24
C LYS A 39 -5.07 -6.87 14.84
N PRO A 40 -5.44 -6.70 16.14
CA PRO A 40 -5.49 -5.37 16.75
C PRO A 40 -4.17 -4.62 16.75
N ARG A 41 -3.05 -5.35 16.77
CA ARG A 41 -1.70 -4.75 16.77
C ARG A 41 -1.05 -4.73 15.41
N GLY A 42 -1.77 -5.20 14.37
CA GLY A 42 -1.21 -5.31 13.03
C GLY A 42 -0.19 -6.45 12.92
N VAL A 43 0.74 -6.29 12.02
CA VAL A 43 1.77 -7.30 11.70
C VAL A 43 2.95 -7.17 12.67
N ASP A 44 3.39 -8.30 13.23
CA ASP A 44 4.57 -8.35 14.09
C ASP A 44 5.77 -8.99 13.35
N VAL A 45 6.89 -9.14 14.07
CA VAL A 45 8.13 -9.70 13.50
C VAL A 45 7.93 -11.15 13.06
N GLU A 46 7.16 -11.92 13.81
CA GLU A 46 6.91 -13.33 13.46
C GLU A 46 6.07 -13.44 12.17
N ASP A 47 5.10 -12.54 11.99
CA ASP A 47 4.32 -12.49 10.77
C ASP A 47 5.21 -12.20 9.57
N CYS A 48 6.10 -11.22 9.69
CA CYS A 48 7.05 -10.89 8.63
C CYS A 48 7.98 -12.06 8.31
N ALA A 49 8.44 -12.77 9.34
CA ALA A 49 9.30 -13.94 9.16
C ALA A 49 8.55 -15.07 8.44
N THR A 50 7.29 -15.30 8.79
CA THR A 50 6.46 -16.32 8.14
C THR A 50 6.32 -16.03 6.64
N VAL A 51 6.00 -14.81 6.29
CA VAL A 51 5.86 -14.40 4.89
C VAL A 51 7.20 -14.47 4.16
N SER A 52 8.27 -13.99 4.80
CA SER A 52 9.62 -13.99 4.22
C SER A 52 10.08 -15.42 3.91
N ASN A 53 9.88 -16.35 4.84
CA ASN A 53 10.27 -17.75 4.65
C ASN A 53 9.49 -18.39 3.51
N GLN A 54 8.19 -18.14 3.41
CA GLN A 54 7.37 -18.69 2.34
C GLN A 54 7.76 -18.10 0.98
N LEU A 55 8.00 -16.80 0.92
CA LEU A 55 8.44 -16.14 -0.32
C LEU A 55 9.80 -16.66 -0.77
N THR A 56 10.73 -16.87 0.16
CA THR A 56 12.05 -17.43 -0.14
C THR A 56 11.89 -18.81 -0.79
N HIS A 57 11.02 -19.65 -0.24
CA HIS A 57 10.74 -20.97 -0.81
C HIS A 57 10.13 -20.87 -2.22
N VAL A 58 9.11 -20.02 -2.39
CA VAL A 58 8.45 -19.83 -3.67
C VAL A 58 9.42 -19.31 -4.73
N PHE A 59 10.30 -18.38 -4.34
CA PHE A 59 11.30 -17.83 -5.26
C PHE A 59 12.31 -18.89 -5.70
N GLN A 60 12.67 -19.82 -4.82
CA GLN A 60 13.54 -20.94 -5.18
C GLN A 60 12.85 -21.87 -6.17
N VAL A 61 11.59 -22.20 -5.92
CA VAL A 61 10.83 -23.11 -6.79
C VAL A 61 10.65 -22.51 -8.20
N ASP A 62 10.41 -21.21 -8.27
CA ASP A 62 10.16 -20.52 -9.54
C ASP A 62 11.43 -19.91 -10.14
N ASN A 63 12.60 -20.18 -9.57
CA ASN A 63 13.90 -19.69 -10.05
C ASN A 63 13.94 -18.18 -10.19
N ILE A 64 13.39 -17.45 -9.21
CA ILE A 64 13.42 -15.99 -9.20
C ILE A 64 14.82 -15.53 -8.80
N ASP A 65 15.42 -14.69 -9.63
CA ASP A 65 16.76 -14.15 -9.37
C ASP A 65 16.63 -12.82 -8.64
N TYR A 66 17.17 -12.78 -7.41
CA TYR A 66 17.15 -11.58 -6.57
C TYR A 66 18.33 -11.63 -5.59
N ASP A 67 18.71 -10.48 -5.04
CA ASP A 67 19.79 -10.42 -4.05
C ASP A 67 19.25 -10.37 -2.62
N ARG A 68 18.18 -9.61 -2.39
CA ARG A 68 17.68 -9.37 -1.04
C ARG A 68 16.17 -9.29 -1.02
N LEU A 69 15.57 -9.96 -0.04
CA LEU A 69 14.14 -9.93 0.21
C LEU A 69 13.91 -9.34 1.60
N GLU A 70 13.06 -8.31 1.65
CA GLU A 70 12.62 -7.71 2.91
C GLU A 70 11.09 -7.76 2.99
N VAL A 71 10.56 -8.13 4.15
CA VAL A 71 9.12 -8.09 4.42
C VAL A 71 8.90 -7.19 5.62
N SER A 72 7.97 -6.25 5.48
CA SER A 72 7.74 -5.23 6.48
C SER A 72 6.25 -4.90 6.61
N SER A 73 5.90 -4.28 7.73
CA SER A 73 4.61 -3.65 7.91
C SER A 73 4.70 -2.18 7.50
N PRO A 74 3.62 -1.59 6.93
CA PRO A 74 3.63 -0.16 6.61
C PRO A 74 3.69 0.75 7.83
N GLY A 75 3.45 0.21 9.04
CA GLY A 75 3.50 1.01 10.26
C GLY A 75 2.35 2.00 10.35
N LEU A 76 2.61 3.17 10.95
CA LEU A 76 1.61 4.21 11.11
C LEU A 76 1.31 4.95 9.81
N ASP A 77 2.27 4.98 8.89
CA ASP A 77 2.14 5.69 7.61
C ASP A 77 1.64 4.74 6.51
N ARG A 78 0.57 4.05 6.79
CA ARG A 78 0.00 3.06 5.87
C ARG A 78 -0.26 3.68 4.50
N PRO A 79 0.39 3.23 3.40
CA PRO A 79 0.10 3.77 2.08
C PRO A 79 -1.24 3.30 1.54
N LEU A 80 -1.86 4.15 0.74
CA LEU A 80 -3.11 3.86 0.04
C LEU A 80 -2.79 3.76 -1.45
N VAL A 81 -2.99 2.58 -2.02
CA VAL A 81 -2.56 2.31 -3.40
C VAL A 81 -3.74 1.92 -4.28
N LYS A 82 -4.60 1.05 -3.79
CA LYS A 82 -5.72 0.48 -4.54
C LYS A 82 -7.01 1.23 -4.26
N ALA A 83 -7.97 1.16 -5.18
CA ALA A 83 -9.31 1.72 -4.96
C ALA A 83 -9.94 1.19 -3.66
N ALA A 84 -9.76 -0.10 -3.36
CA ALA A 84 -10.26 -0.70 -2.14
C ALA A 84 -9.70 -0.05 -0.87
N ASP A 85 -8.45 0.45 -0.92
CA ASP A 85 -7.84 1.14 0.22
C ASP A 85 -8.59 2.43 0.53
N PHE A 86 -8.99 3.18 -0.49
CA PHE A 86 -9.72 4.44 -0.31
C PHE A 86 -11.14 4.20 0.21
N THR A 87 -11.74 3.07 -0.12
CA THR A 87 -13.03 2.69 0.45
C THR A 87 -12.88 2.28 1.92
N ARG A 88 -11.87 1.47 2.20
CA ARG A 88 -11.63 0.93 3.54
C ARG A 88 -11.32 2.01 4.57
N PHE A 89 -10.52 2.99 4.19
CA PHE A 89 -10.06 4.05 5.09
C PHE A 89 -10.86 5.34 4.98
N ALA A 90 -12.05 5.30 4.40
CA ALA A 90 -12.94 6.45 4.39
C ALA A 90 -13.20 6.96 5.81
N GLY A 91 -13.17 8.27 6.01
CA GLY A 91 -13.29 8.90 7.32
C GLY A 91 -11.97 9.17 8.02
N SER A 92 -10.86 8.66 7.49
CA SER A 92 -9.53 8.84 8.09
C SER A 92 -8.84 10.09 7.52
N GLN A 93 -7.91 10.63 8.30
CA GLN A 93 -7.05 11.71 7.82
C GLN A 93 -5.99 11.12 6.88
N VAL A 94 -5.82 11.73 5.72
CA VAL A 94 -4.89 11.25 4.71
C VAL A 94 -4.07 12.41 4.16
N GLN A 95 -2.88 12.06 3.66
CA GLN A 95 -2.04 12.96 2.87
C GLN A 95 -1.93 12.38 1.47
N VAL A 96 -2.22 13.21 0.46
CA VAL A 96 -2.19 12.81 -0.95
C VAL A 96 -1.25 13.72 -1.70
N LYS A 97 -0.38 13.13 -2.51
CA LYS A 97 0.48 13.85 -3.44
C LYS A 97 0.07 13.47 -4.86
N LEU A 98 -0.21 14.48 -5.68
CA LEU A 98 -0.65 14.28 -7.05
C LEU A 98 0.52 14.32 -8.03
N ARG A 99 0.36 13.63 -9.16
CA ARG A 99 1.33 13.67 -10.26
C ARG A 99 1.26 15.01 -10.98
N MET A 100 0.03 15.47 -11.27
CA MET A 100 -0.22 16.77 -11.88
C MET A 100 -0.93 17.66 -10.88
N PRO A 101 -0.48 18.91 -10.69
CA PRO A 101 -1.10 19.79 -9.72
C PRO A 101 -2.52 20.18 -10.09
N ILE A 102 -3.34 20.40 -9.09
CA ILE A 102 -4.64 21.06 -9.26
C ILE A 102 -4.45 22.50 -8.81
N GLY A 103 -4.62 23.44 -9.75
CA GLY A 103 -4.16 24.79 -9.51
C GLY A 103 -2.66 24.83 -9.34
N GLU A 104 -2.17 25.33 -8.22
CA GLU A 104 -0.74 25.39 -7.91
C GLU A 104 -0.32 24.34 -6.87
N ARG A 105 -1.24 23.43 -6.49
CA ARG A 105 -0.97 22.51 -5.37
C ARG A 105 -0.93 21.06 -5.86
N ARG A 106 0.07 20.34 -5.36
CA ARG A 106 0.19 18.89 -5.56
C ARG A 106 -0.11 18.10 -4.29
N GLN A 107 0.07 18.71 -3.11
CA GLN A 107 -0.13 18.02 -1.85
C GLN A 107 -1.40 18.52 -1.18
N PHE A 108 -2.18 17.57 -0.69
CA PHE A 108 -3.41 17.84 0.02
C PHE A 108 -3.45 17.00 1.30
N ASN A 109 -3.81 17.63 2.41
CA ASN A 109 -4.04 16.96 3.67
C ASN A 109 -5.51 17.18 4.03
N GLY A 110 -6.26 16.10 4.21
CA GLY A 110 -7.67 16.23 4.51
C GLY A 110 -8.27 14.92 5.00
N THR A 111 -9.58 14.93 5.17
CA THR A 111 -10.34 13.74 5.55
C THR A 111 -10.78 13.02 4.28
N LEU A 112 -10.45 11.72 4.20
CA LEU A 112 -10.88 10.90 3.08
C LEU A 112 -12.38 10.65 3.18
N ILE A 113 -13.13 11.11 2.19
CA ILE A 113 -14.57 10.82 2.11
C ILE A 113 -14.77 9.42 1.54
N GLY A 114 -14.01 9.08 0.51
CA GLY A 114 -14.08 7.78 -0.13
C GLY A 114 -13.67 7.84 -1.58
N ILE A 115 -14.09 6.85 -2.32
CA ILE A 115 -13.87 6.78 -3.76
C ILE A 115 -15.18 6.39 -4.44
N GLU A 116 -15.49 7.06 -5.55
CA GLU A 116 -16.64 6.74 -6.38
C GLU A 116 -16.13 6.48 -7.80
N GLY A 117 -16.26 5.22 -8.24
CA GLY A 117 -15.63 4.80 -9.49
C GLY A 117 -14.11 4.89 -9.37
N ASP A 118 -13.50 5.79 -10.14
CA ASP A 118 -12.07 6.08 -10.07
C ASP A 118 -11.77 7.46 -9.48
N GLN A 119 -12.76 8.14 -8.91
CA GLN A 119 -12.64 9.50 -8.37
C GLN A 119 -12.53 9.45 -6.85
N VAL A 120 -11.38 9.89 -6.33
CA VAL A 120 -11.13 9.99 -4.89
C VAL A 120 -11.62 11.34 -4.39
N GLN A 121 -12.34 11.34 -3.26
CA GLN A 121 -12.92 12.53 -2.67
C GLN A 121 -12.29 12.84 -1.33
N LEU A 122 -11.84 14.07 -1.15
CA LEU A 122 -11.26 14.58 0.10
C LEU A 122 -12.03 15.78 0.60
N GLU A 123 -12.19 15.88 1.91
CA GLU A 123 -12.72 17.07 2.56
C GLU A 123 -11.57 17.93 3.09
N LEU A 124 -11.56 19.20 2.70
CA LEU A 124 -10.54 20.18 3.06
C LEU A 124 -11.23 21.42 3.67
N GLY A 125 -11.31 21.45 4.99
CA GLY A 125 -11.85 22.63 5.67
C GLY A 125 -13.26 23.04 5.26
N GLY A 126 -14.14 22.06 5.04
CA GLY A 126 -15.52 22.31 4.63
C GLY A 126 -15.75 22.28 3.12
N ASN A 127 -14.70 22.15 2.33
CA ASN A 127 -14.79 22.01 0.88
C ASN A 127 -14.40 20.59 0.47
N THR A 128 -15.03 20.09 -0.58
CA THR A 128 -14.70 18.77 -1.13
C THR A 128 -13.92 18.94 -2.41
N ILE A 129 -12.80 18.23 -2.51
CA ILE A 129 -12.02 18.15 -3.74
C ILE A 129 -12.06 16.72 -4.26
N THR A 130 -12.14 16.57 -5.58
CA THR A 130 -12.18 15.27 -6.24
C THR A 130 -11.07 15.19 -7.28
N PHE A 131 -10.38 14.06 -7.34
CA PHE A 131 -9.35 13.83 -8.36
C PHE A 131 -9.31 12.36 -8.75
N PRO A 132 -8.86 12.07 -10.00
CA PRO A 132 -8.79 10.67 -10.45
C PRO A 132 -7.71 9.88 -9.70
N LEU A 133 -7.99 8.62 -9.42
CA LEU A 133 -7.03 7.72 -8.78
C LEU A 133 -5.71 7.68 -9.57
N SER A 134 -5.79 7.73 -10.91
CA SER A 134 -4.61 7.72 -11.77
C SER A 134 -3.69 8.93 -11.60
N ASN A 135 -4.21 10.04 -11.05
CA ASN A 135 -3.43 11.25 -10.79
C ASN A 135 -2.72 11.21 -9.43
N ILE A 136 -2.97 10.21 -8.62
CA ILE A 136 -2.32 10.08 -7.32
C ILE A 136 -0.94 9.47 -7.50
N ASP A 137 0.09 10.23 -7.10
CA ASP A 137 1.46 9.72 -7.07
C ASP A 137 1.68 8.90 -5.79
N LYS A 138 1.33 9.48 -4.64
CA LYS A 138 1.41 8.82 -3.34
C LYS A 138 0.25 9.26 -2.45
N ALA A 139 -0.27 8.33 -1.66
CA ALA A 139 -1.25 8.62 -0.63
C ALA A 139 -0.95 7.77 0.60
N ARG A 140 -1.15 8.34 1.79
CA ARG A 140 -0.93 7.61 3.04
C ARG A 140 -1.87 8.10 4.13
N LEU A 141 -2.09 7.25 5.12
CA LEU A 141 -2.81 7.65 6.33
C LEU A 141 -1.94 8.60 7.16
N VAL A 142 -2.57 9.58 7.79
CA VAL A 142 -1.92 10.45 8.75
C VAL A 142 -2.26 9.89 10.14
N PRO A 143 -1.25 9.51 10.94
CA PRO A 143 -1.52 8.96 12.26
C PRO A 143 -2.22 9.99 13.16
N LYS A 144 -3.15 9.51 13.97
CA LYS A 144 -3.76 10.31 15.03
C LYS A 144 -3.08 9.99 16.33
N PHE A 145 -2.61 11.02 17.00
CA PHE A 145 -1.98 10.92 18.30
C PHE A 145 -2.88 11.43 19.42
#